data_6c92e6cce03082cf324802ab8225a916
#
_entry.id   6c92e6cce03082cf324802ab8225a916
#
_cell.length_a   1.000
_cell.length_b   1.000
_cell.length_c   1.000
_cell.angle_alpha   90.00
_cell.angle_beta   90.00
_cell.angle_gamma   90.00
#
_symmetry.space_group_name_H-M   'P 1'
#
loop_
_entity.id
_entity.type
_entity.pdbx_description
1 polymer ?
#
loop_
_entity_poly.entity_id
_entity_poly.type
_entity_poly.pdbx_seq_one_letter_code
_entity_poly.pdbx_strand_id
1 'polypeptide(L)'
;MKILINAYACSPGMGSEPGMAWNWVSNLAKFCELHIITEGEFREKIESVVPTLEQGGNMHFYYNPVSEEIRKMCWNQGDWRFYKYYREWQWKTYLMAKDICLKEQIDILHQLNMIGFREPGYLWKLSKENGVPFVWGPIGGLKQFPLAYLQGADLKMKLFNRLKNFLNIWQLKHEKRVDEALKTAKLLVSSIPDSYRALKRYKGMESIIIPETGCFLSDDVSMDRFDDQEFHVMWVGKFDFRKQLPLALKAIAIANNPNVVLDIYGGGSDVQIASAKKLVDSIGINEKVVWHGNQPNDVVNNAMRNAQLFFFTSISEDTSTVVLEAVSNHLPVLCFDACGMAAVIDHNVGRKIPLSNPVQSATDFAKQLNELEHDRGLLKQLSANCRQRQIELSWEEKAKTMVEWYEKVK
;
A
#
# COMPACT_ATOMS: atom_id res chain seq x y z
N MET A 1 22.73 5.08 15.99
CA MET A 1 21.65 6.09 16.03
C MET A 1 20.48 5.49 16.76
N LYS A 2 19.88 6.25 17.71
CA LYS A 2 18.69 5.84 18.48
C LYS A 2 17.46 6.53 17.95
N ILE A 3 16.43 5.78 17.59
CA ILE A 3 15.20 6.31 16.98
C ILE A 3 14.00 5.93 17.82
N LEU A 4 13.18 6.92 18.21
CA LEU A 4 11.89 6.68 18.82
C LEU A 4 10.81 6.65 17.76
N ILE A 5 10.12 5.52 17.65
CA ILE A 5 9.09 5.26 16.65
C ILE A 5 7.71 5.15 17.32
N ASN A 6 6.75 5.91 16.80
CA ASN A 6 5.34 5.75 17.12
C ASN A 6 4.68 4.86 16.06
N ALA A 7 4.30 3.64 16.46
CA ALA A 7 3.65 2.64 15.61
C ALA A 7 2.44 2.05 16.34
N TYR A 8 1.26 2.69 16.23
CA TYR A 8 0.03 2.25 16.90
C TYR A 8 -0.22 0.75 16.73
N ALA A 9 -0.23 0.28 15.50
CA ALA A 9 -0.42 -1.13 15.16
C ALA A 9 0.89 -1.72 14.63
N CYS A 10 1.43 -2.73 15.31
CA CYS A 10 2.67 -3.41 14.94
C CYS A 10 2.56 -4.90 15.29
N SER A 11 2.72 -5.80 14.30
CA SER A 11 2.65 -7.25 14.55
C SER A 11 3.39 -8.06 13.51
N PRO A 12 4.23 -9.03 13.91
CA PRO A 12 4.81 -10.01 12.99
C PRO A 12 3.73 -10.89 12.34
N GLY A 13 3.94 -11.27 11.07
CA GLY A 13 3.07 -12.20 10.34
C GLY A 13 1.63 -11.71 10.10
N MET A 14 1.40 -10.40 10.20
CA MET A 14 0.14 -9.77 9.84
C MET A 14 0.27 -9.04 8.49
N GLY A 15 -0.86 -8.83 7.83
CA GLY A 15 -0.97 -7.90 6.70
C GLY A 15 -1.35 -6.49 7.13
N SER A 16 -1.58 -5.59 6.15
CA SER A 16 -2.05 -4.21 6.36
C SER A 16 -1.13 -3.39 7.30
N GLU A 17 -1.69 -2.44 8.06
CA GLU A 17 -0.96 -1.54 8.95
C GLU A 17 -0.07 -2.25 10.01
N PRO A 18 -0.54 -3.31 10.72
CA PRO A 18 0.30 -3.98 11.71
C PRO A 18 1.54 -4.65 11.09
N GLY A 19 1.37 -5.35 9.98
CA GLY A 19 2.47 -6.01 9.28
C GLY A 19 3.41 -5.03 8.60
N MET A 20 2.88 -3.93 8.07
CA MET A 20 3.66 -2.84 7.52
C MET A 20 4.60 -2.26 8.58
N ALA A 21 4.08 -1.87 9.75
CA ALA A 21 4.92 -1.34 10.83
C ALA A 21 5.96 -2.34 11.32
N TRP A 22 5.59 -3.61 11.46
CA TRP A 22 6.54 -4.67 11.83
C TRP A 22 7.69 -4.78 10.83
N ASN A 23 7.39 -4.82 9.54
CA ASN A 23 8.43 -4.92 8.51
C ASN A 23 9.34 -3.69 8.50
N TRP A 24 8.79 -2.48 8.74
CA TRP A 24 9.61 -1.28 8.91
C TRP A 24 10.55 -1.40 10.12
N VAL A 25 10.03 -1.68 11.32
CA VAL A 25 10.85 -1.68 12.54
C VAL A 25 11.85 -2.83 12.55
N SER A 26 11.48 -4.03 12.09
CA SER A 26 12.39 -5.17 12.04
C SER A 26 13.56 -4.97 11.06
N ASN A 27 13.34 -4.26 9.94
CA ASN A 27 14.42 -3.97 9.01
C ASN A 27 15.23 -2.72 9.40
N LEU A 28 14.62 -1.68 9.99
CA LEU A 28 15.37 -0.54 10.55
C LEU A 28 16.27 -0.97 11.70
N ALA A 29 15.87 -1.94 12.51
CA ALA A 29 16.66 -2.47 13.62
C ALA A 29 17.98 -3.13 13.19
N LYS A 30 18.12 -3.50 11.92
CA LYS A 30 19.41 -3.95 11.34
C LYS A 30 20.47 -2.84 11.34
N PHE A 31 20.06 -1.58 11.37
CA PHE A 31 20.93 -0.40 11.19
C PHE A 31 20.89 0.57 12.38
N CYS A 32 19.85 0.53 13.20
CA CYS A 32 19.58 1.49 14.26
C CYS A 32 19.07 0.80 15.53
N GLU A 33 19.29 1.43 16.67
CA GLU A 33 18.60 1.07 17.91
C GLU A 33 17.24 1.77 17.95
N LEU A 34 16.18 0.99 18.19
CA LEU A 34 14.80 1.45 18.09
C LEU A 34 14.08 1.39 19.43
N HIS A 35 13.43 2.50 19.79
CA HIS A 35 12.47 2.61 20.89
C HIS A 35 11.07 2.73 20.29
N ILE A 36 10.26 1.67 20.36
CA ILE A 36 9.01 1.55 19.61
C ILE A 36 7.83 1.59 20.57
N ILE A 37 6.97 2.60 20.44
CA ILE A 37 5.72 2.70 21.21
C ILE A 37 4.57 2.15 20.33
N THR A 38 3.89 1.11 20.86
CA THR A 38 2.77 0.45 20.16
C THR A 38 1.59 0.21 21.10
N GLU A 39 0.41 -0.12 20.57
CA GLU A 39 -0.80 -0.29 21.37
C GLU A 39 -0.74 -1.51 22.29
N GLY A 40 -0.19 -2.62 21.84
CA GLY A 40 0.01 -3.80 22.67
C GLY A 40 -1.00 -4.94 22.46
N GLU A 41 -1.93 -4.83 21.51
CA GLU A 41 -2.80 -5.95 21.10
C GLU A 41 -2.01 -7.20 20.74
N PHE A 42 -0.87 -7.02 20.11
CA PHE A 42 0.00 -8.10 19.63
C PHE A 42 1.26 -8.32 20.48
N ARG A 43 1.22 -7.89 21.75
CA ARG A 43 2.37 -7.94 22.65
C ARG A 43 3.00 -9.33 22.74
N GLU A 44 2.21 -10.36 23.01
CA GLU A 44 2.71 -11.74 23.15
C GLU A 44 3.42 -12.20 21.88
N LYS A 45 2.86 -11.87 20.72
CA LYS A 45 3.42 -12.23 19.42
C LYS A 45 4.73 -11.49 19.14
N ILE A 46 4.81 -10.21 19.49
CA ILE A 46 6.04 -9.41 19.37
C ILE A 46 7.12 -9.99 20.30
N GLU A 47 6.80 -10.22 21.59
CA GLU A 47 7.74 -10.71 22.59
C GLU A 47 8.22 -12.14 22.30
N SER A 48 7.43 -12.96 21.59
CA SER A 48 7.86 -14.30 21.16
C SER A 48 8.79 -14.27 19.94
N VAL A 49 8.65 -13.28 19.05
CA VAL A 49 9.41 -13.23 17.79
C VAL A 49 10.70 -12.41 17.94
N VAL A 50 10.67 -11.27 18.65
CA VAL A 50 11.85 -10.39 18.79
C VAL A 50 13.12 -11.14 19.22
N PRO A 51 13.10 -12.05 20.23
CA PRO A 51 14.30 -12.78 20.65
C PRO A 51 14.85 -13.75 19.59
N THR A 52 14.07 -14.08 18.56
CA THR A 52 14.50 -14.97 17.47
C THR A 52 15.18 -14.23 16.34
N LEU A 53 15.12 -12.90 16.34
CA LEU A 53 15.73 -12.05 15.31
C LEU A 53 17.17 -11.71 15.67
N GLU A 54 18.07 -11.73 14.70
CA GLU A 54 19.47 -11.34 14.83
C GLU A 54 19.61 -9.91 15.39
N GLN A 55 18.76 -8.99 14.89
CA GLN A 55 18.69 -7.60 15.32
C GLN A 55 17.73 -7.36 16.50
N GLY A 56 17.19 -8.39 17.13
CA GLY A 56 16.22 -8.27 18.23
C GLY A 56 16.70 -7.44 19.41
N GLY A 57 18.01 -7.48 19.70
CA GLY A 57 18.64 -6.66 20.75
C GLY A 57 18.56 -5.15 20.51
N ASN A 58 18.30 -4.70 19.27
CA ASN A 58 18.12 -3.30 18.89
C ASN A 58 16.65 -2.85 18.95
N MET A 59 15.71 -3.68 19.40
CA MET A 59 14.27 -3.40 19.38
C MET A 59 13.71 -3.33 20.80
N HIS A 60 13.46 -2.12 21.31
CA HIS A 60 12.89 -1.88 22.63
C HIS A 60 11.43 -1.46 22.50
N PHE A 61 10.51 -2.36 22.89
CA PHE A 61 9.07 -2.12 22.79
C PHE A 61 8.49 -1.54 24.08
N TYR A 62 7.66 -0.52 23.93
CA TYR A 62 6.87 0.14 24.97
C TYR A 62 5.39 0.03 24.62
N TYR A 63 4.59 -0.50 25.52
CA TYR A 63 3.18 -0.77 25.26
C TYR A 63 2.29 0.29 25.93
N ASN A 64 1.40 0.89 25.12
CA ASN A 64 0.38 1.83 25.54
C ASN A 64 -1.02 1.23 25.26
N PRO A 65 -1.53 0.32 26.13
CA PRO A 65 -2.72 -0.44 25.83
C PRO A 65 -4.00 0.41 25.85
N VAL A 66 -4.96 0.07 24.99
CA VAL A 66 -6.33 0.53 25.04
C VAL A 66 -7.27 -0.60 25.47
N SER A 67 -8.55 -0.28 25.77
CA SER A 67 -9.53 -1.30 26.08
C SER A 67 -9.92 -2.12 24.85
N GLU A 68 -10.43 -3.32 25.09
CA GLU A 68 -10.92 -4.21 24.02
C GLU A 68 -12.04 -3.56 23.19
N GLU A 69 -12.88 -2.73 23.81
CA GLU A 69 -13.91 -1.99 23.10
C GLU A 69 -13.33 -1.04 22.07
N ILE A 70 -12.25 -0.31 22.42
CA ILE A 70 -11.55 0.60 21.49
C ILE A 70 -10.86 -0.19 20.37
N ARG A 71 -10.28 -1.36 20.67
CA ARG A 71 -9.72 -2.26 19.65
C ARG A 71 -10.79 -2.69 18.63
N LYS A 72 -11.97 -3.10 19.11
CA LYS A 72 -13.11 -3.45 18.23
C LYS A 72 -13.52 -2.29 17.33
N MET A 73 -13.50 -1.03 17.84
CA MET A 73 -13.75 0.15 17.00
C MET A 73 -12.69 0.35 15.94
N CYS A 74 -11.41 0.09 16.25
CA CYS A 74 -10.30 0.18 15.30
C CYS A 74 -10.46 -0.82 14.15
N TRP A 75 -10.81 -2.06 14.46
CA TRP A 75 -11.03 -3.12 13.46
C TRP A 75 -12.30 -2.94 12.64
N ASN A 76 -13.31 -2.25 13.18
CA ASN A 76 -14.50 -1.88 12.43
C ASN A 76 -14.22 -0.67 11.55
N GLN A 77 -13.67 -0.92 10.37
CA GLN A 77 -13.29 0.12 9.42
C GLN A 77 -14.48 1.04 9.10
N GLY A 78 -14.34 2.32 9.44
CA GLY A 78 -15.38 3.34 9.26
C GLY A 78 -16.06 3.77 10.56
N ASP A 79 -15.76 3.16 11.69
CA ASP A 79 -16.23 3.67 12.99
C ASP A 79 -15.46 4.95 13.36
N TRP A 80 -16.07 6.09 13.05
CA TRP A 80 -15.47 7.41 13.29
C TRP A 80 -15.23 7.72 14.78
N ARG A 81 -15.89 7.00 15.71
CA ARG A 81 -15.71 7.14 17.16
C ARG A 81 -14.29 6.75 17.58
N PHE A 82 -13.67 5.82 16.87
CA PHE A 82 -12.29 5.40 17.08
C PHE A 82 -11.32 6.59 17.12
N TYR A 83 -11.47 7.58 16.24
CA TYR A 83 -10.52 8.69 16.15
C TYR A 83 -10.41 9.56 17.41
N LYS A 84 -11.47 9.63 18.23
CA LYS A 84 -11.39 10.29 19.53
C LYS A 84 -10.40 9.56 20.45
N TYR A 85 -10.57 8.25 20.61
CA TYR A 85 -9.71 7.42 21.46
C TYR A 85 -8.29 7.28 20.90
N TYR A 86 -8.16 7.28 19.58
CA TYR A 86 -6.85 7.30 18.93
C TYR A 86 -6.07 8.59 19.25
N ARG A 87 -6.72 9.74 19.31
CA ARG A 87 -6.10 11.00 19.74
C ARG A 87 -5.69 10.99 21.21
N GLU A 88 -6.51 10.41 22.08
CA GLU A 88 -6.18 10.20 23.49
C GLU A 88 -4.97 9.26 23.63
N TRP A 89 -4.94 8.21 22.85
CA TRP A 89 -3.79 7.29 22.77
C TRP A 89 -2.52 8.01 22.31
N GLN A 90 -2.59 8.81 21.28
CA GLN A 90 -1.48 9.59 20.75
C GLN A 90 -0.96 10.60 21.80
N TRP A 91 -1.84 11.16 22.61
CA TRP A 91 -1.44 12.04 23.70
C TRP A 91 -0.67 11.28 24.79
N LYS A 92 -1.14 10.12 25.22
CA LYS A 92 -0.41 9.25 26.14
C LYS A 92 0.94 8.82 25.57
N THR A 93 0.99 8.48 24.29
CA THR A 93 2.23 8.15 23.56
C THR A 93 3.23 9.31 23.59
N TYR A 94 2.77 10.55 23.43
CA TYR A 94 3.63 11.72 23.58
C TYR A 94 4.22 11.83 25.00
N LEU A 95 3.45 11.58 26.05
CA LEU A 95 3.97 11.58 27.44
C LEU A 95 4.99 10.46 27.66
N MET A 96 4.72 9.26 27.20
CA MET A 96 5.67 8.16 27.23
C MET A 96 6.96 8.47 26.45
N ALA A 97 6.82 9.05 25.26
CA ALA A 97 7.96 9.47 24.44
C ALA A 97 8.83 10.52 25.17
N LYS A 98 8.21 11.44 25.89
CA LYS A 98 8.92 12.42 26.72
C LYS A 98 9.73 11.76 27.82
N ASP A 99 9.16 10.77 28.52
CA ASP A 99 9.85 10.01 29.56
C ASP A 99 11.00 9.17 28.99
N ILE A 100 10.84 8.59 27.80
CA ILE A 100 11.92 7.87 27.10
C ILE A 100 13.04 8.82 26.73
N CYS A 101 12.75 10.00 26.15
CA CYS A 101 13.77 10.98 25.80
C CYS A 101 14.54 11.57 27.01
N LEU A 102 14.00 11.47 28.22
CA LEU A 102 14.72 11.85 29.44
C LEU A 102 15.72 10.79 29.89
N LYS A 103 15.50 9.54 29.53
CA LYS A 103 16.32 8.39 29.93
C LYS A 103 17.31 7.96 28.86
N GLU A 104 16.92 8.14 27.61
CA GLU A 104 17.65 7.70 26.43
C GLU A 104 17.98 8.92 25.53
N GLN A 105 19.18 8.92 25.01
CA GLN A 105 19.59 9.96 24.04
C GLN A 105 19.01 9.62 22.67
N ILE A 106 17.77 10.06 22.42
CA ILE A 106 17.08 9.85 21.15
C ILE A 106 17.58 10.85 20.10
N ASP A 107 17.96 10.33 18.94
CA ASP A 107 18.46 11.13 17.80
C ASP A 107 17.31 11.59 16.88
N ILE A 108 16.26 10.77 16.70
CA ILE A 108 15.14 11.01 15.78
C ILE A 108 13.81 10.60 16.42
N LEU A 109 12.78 11.40 16.22
CA LEU A 109 11.40 11.07 16.51
C LEU A 109 10.67 10.74 15.21
N HIS A 110 10.12 9.53 15.07
CA HIS A 110 9.45 9.11 13.84
C HIS A 110 8.01 8.70 14.07
N GLN A 111 7.07 9.40 13.43
CA GLN A 111 5.65 9.03 13.35
C GLN A 111 5.46 8.09 12.16
N LEU A 112 5.40 6.79 12.40
CA LEU A 112 5.37 5.75 11.36
C LEU A 112 3.95 5.40 10.91
N ASN A 113 3.05 5.06 11.84
CA ASN A 113 1.66 4.75 11.54
C ASN A 113 0.70 5.25 12.65
N MET A 114 -0.59 5.36 12.40
CA MET A 114 -1.29 4.99 11.16
C MET A 114 -0.93 5.99 10.05
N ILE A 115 -0.83 5.53 8.80
CA ILE A 115 -0.33 6.35 7.67
C ILE A 115 -1.25 7.49 7.23
N GLY A 116 -2.47 7.54 7.72
CA GLY A 116 -3.44 8.59 7.36
C GLY A 116 -3.00 9.99 7.80
N PHE A 117 -2.88 10.94 6.85
CA PHE A 117 -2.41 12.31 7.10
C PHE A 117 -3.19 13.10 8.16
N ARG A 118 -4.44 12.70 8.47
CA ARG A 118 -5.33 13.44 9.39
C ARG A 118 -4.93 13.31 10.86
N GLU A 119 -4.15 12.29 11.18
CA GLU A 119 -3.78 11.98 12.55
C GLU A 119 -2.25 11.92 12.70
N PRO A 120 -1.58 13.10 12.72
CA PRO A 120 -0.12 13.21 12.77
C PRO A 120 0.50 12.83 14.11
N GLY A 121 -0.29 12.36 15.07
CA GLY A 121 0.17 12.15 16.43
C GLY A 121 0.60 13.45 17.12
N TYR A 122 1.48 13.33 18.12
CA TYR A 122 1.99 14.45 18.88
C TYR A 122 3.53 14.45 19.07
N LEU A 123 4.28 13.58 18.38
CA LEU A 123 5.74 13.60 18.45
C LEU A 123 6.35 14.91 17.93
N TRP A 124 5.68 15.56 16.97
CA TRP A 124 6.06 16.89 16.50
C TRP A 124 6.09 17.94 17.62
N LYS A 125 5.19 17.79 18.61
CA LYS A 125 5.16 18.68 19.77
C LYS A 125 6.39 18.45 20.65
N LEU A 126 6.77 17.20 20.91
CA LEU A 126 7.97 16.84 21.63
C LEU A 126 9.23 17.37 20.92
N SER A 127 9.28 17.26 19.59
CA SER A 127 10.35 17.85 18.78
C SER A 127 10.52 19.34 18.98
N LYS A 128 9.41 20.10 19.08
CA LYS A 128 9.45 21.53 19.41
C LYS A 128 9.96 21.83 20.82
N GLU A 129 9.71 20.93 21.77
CA GLU A 129 10.10 21.11 23.17
C GLU A 129 11.58 20.79 23.41
N ASN A 130 12.11 19.74 22.77
CA ASN A 130 13.46 19.22 23.05
C ASN A 130 14.47 19.37 21.90
N GLY A 131 14.02 19.84 20.73
CA GLY A 131 14.87 20.05 19.55
C GLY A 131 15.22 18.79 18.77
N VAL A 132 14.78 17.60 19.20
CA VAL A 132 15.05 16.34 18.47
C VAL A 132 14.31 16.35 17.14
N PRO A 133 14.98 16.08 15.99
CA PRO A 133 14.36 16.08 14.67
C PRO A 133 13.15 15.16 14.57
N PHE A 134 12.08 15.66 13.96
CA PHE A 134 10.84 14.92 13.72
C PHE A 134 10.73 14.49 12.26
N VAL A 135 10.46 13.22 12.05
CA VAL A 135 10.19 12.58 10.76
C VAL A 135 8.75 12.10 10.75
N TRP A 136 8.03 12.39 9.68
CA TRP A 136 6.65 11.93 9.52
C TRP A 136 6.44 11.19 8.21
N GLY A 137 6.00 9.95 8.31
CA GLY A 137 5.62 9.10 7.19
C GLY A 137 5.99 7.62 7.34
N PRO A 138 5.59 6.82 6.34
CA PRO A 138 4.95 7.20 5.06
C PRO A 138 3.55 7.81 5.22
N ILE A 139 3.32 8.98 4.61
CA ILE A 139 2.04 9.69 4.70
C ILE A 139 1.15 9.27 3.54
N GLY A 140 0.00 8.66 3.87
CA GLY A 140 -1.04 8.23 2.95
C GLY A 140 -2.33 9.02 3.06
N GLY A 141 -3.35 8.58 2.30
CA GLY A 141 -4.70 9.12 2.39
C GLY A 141 -4.94 10.47 1.70
N LEU A 142 -3.94 11.03 1.01
CA LEU A 142 -4.03 12.32 0.30
C LEU A 142 -4.50 12.20 -1.15
N LYS A 143 -4.63 10.98 -1.67
CA LYS A 143 -5.15 10.75 -3.03
C LYS A 143 -6.59 11.22 -3.18
N GLN A 144 -6.92 11.67 -4.40
CA GLN A 144 -8.28 12.00 -4.79
C GLN A 144 -8.91 10.83 -5.52
N PHE A 145 -10.18 10.53 -5.22
CA PHE A 145 -10.91 9.52 -5.97
C PHE A 145 -11.19 10.04 -7.40
N PRO A 146 -10.89 9.24 -8.47
CA PRO A 146 -11.07 9.68 -9.85
C PRO A 146 -12.55 9.74 -10.21
N LEU A 147 -13.13 10.94 -10.26
CA LEU A 147 -14.57 11.15 -10.42
C LEU A 147 -15.12 10.66 -11.79
N ALA A 148 -14.29 10.59 -12.82
CA ALA A 148 -14.67 10.05 -14.13
C ALA A 148 -15.15 8.58 -14.05
N TYR A 149 -14.63 7.81 -13.09
CA TYR A 149 -15.01 6.41 -12.87
C TYR A 149 -16.31 6.23 -12.11
N LEU A 150 -16.94 7.30 -11.64
CA LEU A 150 -18.25 7.25 -11.00
C LEU A 150 -19.42 7.15 -12.01
N GLN A 151 -19.14 7.06 -13.30
CA GLN A 151 -20.18 6.73 -14.28
C GLN A 151 -20.78 5.35 -13.94
N GLY A 152 -22.13 5.29 -13.88
CA GLY A 152 -22.82 4.06 -13.48
C GLY A 152 -22.90 3.80 -11.96
N ALA A 153 -22.15 4.52 -11.12
CA ALA A 153 -22.31 4.45 -9.67
C ALA A 153 -23.64 5.10 -9.22
N ASP A 154 -24.16 4.65 -8.08
CA ASP A 154 -25.34 5.27 -7.46
C ASP A 154 -25.07 6.71 -6.99
N LEU A 155 -26.15 7.46 -6.75
CA LEU A 155 -26.05 8.87 -6.33
C LEU A 155 -25.35 9.05 -4.98
N LYS A 156 -25.53 8.10 -4.05
CA LYS A 156 -24.91 8.13 -2.72
C LYS A 156 -23.39 7.99 -2.85
N MET A 157 -22.91 7.06 -3.66
CA MET A 157 -21.47 6.87 -3.92
C MET A 157 -20.86 8.10 -4.62
N LYS A 158 -21.57 8.68 -5.61
CA LYS A 158 -21.14 9.90 -6.31
C LYS A 158 -20.97 11.07 -5.34
N LEU A 159 -21.98 11.32 -4.51
CA LEU A 159 -21.96 12.40 -3.52
C LEU A 159 -20.87 12.18 -2.46
N PHE A 160 -20.78 10.95 -1.93
CA PHE A 160 -19.78 10.57 -0.92
C PHE A 160 -18.36 10.81 -1.41
N ASN A 161 -18.00 10.35 -2.61
CA ASN A 161 -16.62 10.51 -3.13
C ASN A 161 -16.29 11.97 -3.47
N ARG A 162 -17.26 12.75 -3.97
CA ARG A 162 -17.07 14.20 -4.17
C ARG A 162 -16.82 14.93 -2.85
N LEU A 163 -17.65 14.64 -1.85
CA LEU A 163 -17.51 15.22 -0.51
C LEU A 163 -16.18 14.79 0.13
N LYS A 164 -15.82 13.52 0.03
CA LYS A 164 -14.53 13.00 0.54
C LYS A 164 -13.35 13.72 -0.11
N ASN A 165 -13.36 13.90 -1.43
CA ASN A 165 -12.31 14.63 -2.15
C ASN A 165 -12.21 16.08 -1.65
N PHE A 166 -13.34 16.77 -1.51
CA PHE A 166 -13.39 18.12 -0.97
C PHE A 166 -12.85 18.18 0.47
N LEU A 167 -13.34 17.30 1.35
CA LEU A 167 -12.91 17.25 2.74
C LEU A 167 -11.42 16.91 2.90
N ASN A 168 -10.86 16.07 2.05
CA ASN A 168 -9.43 15.76 2.06
C ASN A 168 -8.60 17.03 1.87
N ILE A 169 -8.94 17.82 0.85
CA ILE A 169 -8.22 19.06 0.54
C ILE A 169 -8.45 20.10 1.63
N TRP A 170 -9.69 20.23 2.09
CA TRP A 170 -10.05 21.19 3.13
C TRP A 170 -9.32 20.91 4.45
N GLN A 171 -9.31 19.64 4.90
CA GLN A 171 -8.61 19.23 6.11
C GLN A 171 -7.09 19.41 5.97
N LEU A 172 -6.50 19.05 4.82
CA LEU A 172 -5.08 19.30 4.59
C LEU A 172 -4.72 20.78 4.71
N LYS A 173 -5.60 21.67 4.24
CA LYS A 173 -5.36 23.13 4.27
C LYS A 173 -5.58 23.75 5.65
N HIS A 174 -6.55 23.26 6.42
CA HIS A 174 -7.09 24.00 7.59
C HIS A 174 -6.95 23.27 8.93
N GLU A 175 -6.60 21.97 8.95
CA GLU A 175 -6.43 21.25 10.21
C GLU A 175 -5.13 21.68 10.89
N LYS A 176 -5.24 22.38 12.03
CA LYS A 176 -4.10 22.99 12.74
C LYS A 176 -3.05 21.97 13.17
N ARG A 177 -3.46 20.79 13.67
CA ARG A 177 -2.50 19.74 14.11
C ARG A 177 -1.68 19.22 12.95
N VAL A 178 -2.32 19.04 11.78
CA VAL A 178 -1.66 18.61 10.54
C VAL A 178 -0.65 19.69 10.10
N ASP A 179 -1.07 20.95 10.11
CA ASP A 179 -0.22 22.09 9.72
C ASP A 179 1.01 22.22 10.63
N GLU A 180 0.81 22.11 11.94
CA GLU A 180 1.90 22.14 12.92
C GLU A 180 2.89 20.97 12.77
N ALA A 181 2.37 19.78 12.55
CA ALA A 181 3.19 18.60 12.31
C ALA A 181 4.01 18.71 11.01
N LEU A 182 3.36 19.15 9.92
CA LEU A 182 4.02 19.39 8.64
C LEU A 182 5.14 20.42 8.77
N LYS A 183 4.89 21.56 9.42
CA LYS A 183 5.90 22.61 9.60
C LYS A 183 7.07 22.22 10.51
N THR A 184 6.81 21.30 11.45
CA THR A 184 7.84 20.86 12.40
C THR A 184 8.73 19.74 11.80
N ALA A 185 8.18 18.94 10.89
CA ALA A 185 8.91 17.82 10.32
C ALA A 185 10.18 18.30 9.58
N LYS A 186 11.31 17.71 9.93
CA LYS A 186 12.57 17.87 9.20
C LYS A 186 12.60 17.00 7.94
N LEU A 187 11.83 15.91 7.95
CA LEU A 187 11.62 15.03 6.81
C LEU A 187 10.16 14.62 6.72
N LEU A 188 9.58 14.81 5.55
CA LEU A 188 8.28 14.28 5.18
C LEU A 188 8.47 13.13 4.19
N VAL A 189 7.83 12.01 4.46
CA VAL A 189 7.86 10.83 3.59
C VAL A 189 6.46 10.58 3.06
N SER A 190 6.26 10.69 1.77
CA SER A 190 4.99 10.36 1.11
C SER A 190 4.95 8.88 0.73
N SER A 191 3.84 8.21 1.01
CA SER A 191 3.64 6.80 0.62
C SER A 191 3.54 6.61 -0.89
N ILE A 192 2.92 7.58 -1.58
CA ILE A 192 2.63 7.53 -3.01
C ILE A 192 2.85 8.90 -3.67
N PRO A 193 3.04 8.96 -5.01
CA PRO A 193 3.20 10.21 -5.74
C PRO A 193 2.06 11.21 -5.56
N ASP A 194 0.82 10.72 -5.34
CA ASP A 194 -0.33 11.58 -5.06
C ASP A 194 -0.18 12.36 -3.75
N SER A 195 0.36 11.70 -2.71
CA SER A 195 0.64 12.36 -1.42
C SER A 195 1.70 13.45 -1.59
N TYR A 196 2.79 13.15 -2.30
CA TYR A 196 3.82 14.15 -2.64
C TYR A 196 3.22 15.34 -3.38
N ARG A 197 2.45 15.10 -4.46
CA ARG A 197 1.81 16.17 -5.24
C ARG A 197 0.86 17.01 -4.41
N ALA A 198 0.10 16.39 -3.50
CA ALA A 198 -0.83 17.10 -2.62
C ALA A 198 -0.09 18.00 -1.61
N LEU A 199 0.97 17.51 -0.96
CA LEU A 199 1.80 18.29 -0.05
C LEU A 199 2.46 19.47 -0.77
N LYS A 200 3.05 19.24 -1.93
CA LYS A 200 3.66 20.29 -2.73
C LYS A 200 2.64 21.34 -3.20
N ARG A 201 1.50 20.91 -3.75
CA ARG A 201 0.48 21.81 -4.29
C ARG A 201 -0.24 22.64 -3.24
N TYR A 202 -0.61 22.04 -2.10
CA TYR A 202 -1.50 22.67 -1.13
C TYR A 202 -0.77 23.24 0.10
N LYS A 203 0.46 22.80 0.34
CA LYS A 203 1.29 23.26 1.48
C LYS A 203 2.64 23.85 1.06
N GLY A 204 3.03 23.74 -0.20
CA GLY A 204 4.35 24.18 -0.68
C GLY A 204 5.52 23.36 -0.10
N MET A 205 5.24 22.15 0.39
CA MET A 205 6.24 21.31 1.05
C MET A 205 6.74 20.19 0.16
N GLU A 206 8.04 19.94 0.22
CA GLU A 206 8.67 18.79 -0.42
C GLU A 206 8.64 17.58 0.51
N SER A 207 8.58 16.40 -0.08
CA SER A 207 8.72 15.12 0.62
C SER A 207 9.44 14.12 -0.27
N ILE A 208 10.06 13.12 0.32
CA ILE A 208 10.54 11.97 -0.45
C ILE A 208 9.39 10.98 -0.64
N ILE A 209 9.50 10.15 -1.67
CA ILE A 209 8.49 9.10 -1.93
C ILE A 209 9.11 7.76 -1.54
N ILE A 210 8.60 7.13 -0.47
CA ILE A 210 8.93 5.76 -0.10
C ILE A 210 7.60 5.04 0.14
N PRO A 211 7.25 4.05 -0.70
CA PRO A 211 6.02 3.29 -0.52
C PRO A 211 5.94 2.66 0.87
N GLU A 212 4.76 2.64 1.47
CA GLU A 212 4.54 2.16 2.84
C GLU A 212 4.79 0.66 2.99
N THR A 213 4.62 -0.11 1.91
CA THR A 213 4.86 -1.56 1.88
C THR A 213 6.03 -1.91 0.96
N GLY A 214 6.61 -3.10 1.12
CA GLY A 214 7.80 -3.56 0.40
C GLY A 214 7.69 -4.98 -0.15
N CYS A 215 8.61 -5.34 -1.02
CA CYS A 215 8.76 -6.68 -1.55
C CYS A 215 9.50 -7.60 -0.57
N PHE A 216 9.15 -8.87 -0.62
CA PHE A 216 10.00 -9.96 -0.16
C PHE A 216 10.76 -10.52 -1.35
N LEU A 217 12.03 -10.87 -1.13
CA LEU A 217 12.82 -11.54 -2.16
C LEU A 217 12.32 -12.98 -2.31
N SER A 218 12.22 -13.44 -3.55
CA SER A 218 11.82 -14.81 -3.86
C SER A 218 12.88 -15.50 -4.73
N ASP A 219 12.78 -16.83 -4.82
CA ASP A 219 13.59 -17.61 -5.75
C ASP A 219 13.16 -17.34 -7.19
N ASP A 220 14.05 -17.63 -8.13
CA ASP A 220 13.78 -17.55 -9.56
C ASP A 220 12.63 -18.47 -9.96
N VAL A 221 11.89 -18.05 -10.97
CA VAL A 221 10.72 -18.77 -11.50
C VAL A 221 11.03 -19.20 -12.94
N SER A 222 10.54 -20.39 -13.34
CA SER A 222 10.69 -20.85 -14.73
C SER A 222 10.09 -19.85 -15.72
N MET A 223 10.80 -19.64 -16.82
CA MET A 223 10.36 -18.81 -17.93
C MET A 223 9.55 -19.59 -18.98
N ASP A 224 9.44 -20.90 -18.84
CA ASP A 224 8.74 -21.79 -19.81
C ASP A 224 7.26 -21.43 -19.95
N ARG A 225 6.65 -20.89 -18.86
CA ARG A 225 5.26 -20.42 -18.87
C ARG A 225 4.95 -19.40 -19.98
N PHE A 226 5.95 -18.69 -20.51
CA PHE A 226 5.76 -17.73 -21.60
C PHE A 226 5.76 -18.38 -22.98
N ASP A 227 6.06 -19.67 -23.08
CA ASP A 227 6.03 -20.44 -24.33
C ASP A 227 4.67 -21.11 -24.57
N ASP A 228 3.77 -21.07 -23.58
CA ASP A 228 2.41 -21.60 -23.68
C ASP A 228 1.60 -20.84 -24.72
N GLN A 229 0.74 -21.56 -25.47
CA GLN A 229 -0.14 -20.96 -26.46
C GLN A 229 -1.17 -20.03 -25.79
N GLU A 230 -1.78 -20.47 -24.69
CA GLU A 230 -2.70 -19.66 -23.91
C GLU A 230 -1.95 -18.56 -23.14
N PHE A 231 -2.56 -17.40 -23.06
CA PHE A 231 -2.05 -16.24 -22.33
C PHE A 231 -2.86 -16.03 -21.06
N HIS A 232 -2.39 -16.61 -19.98
CA HIS A 232 -3.00 -16.53 -18.66
C HIS A 232 -2.74 -15.17 -18.01
N VAL A 233 -3.80 -14.37 -17.96
CA VAL A 233 -3.81 -13.04 -17.37
C VAL A 233 -4.52 -13.12 -16.02
N MET A 234 -3.81 -12.87 -14.94
CA MET A 234 -4.32 -13.04 -13.59
C MET A 234 -4.85 -11.73 -13.01
N TRP A 235 -6.08 -11.75 -12.50
CA TRP A 235 -6.68 -10.66 -11.74
C TRP A 235 -6.95 -11.11 -10.30
N VAL A 236 -6.52 -10.31 -9.28
CA VAL A 236 -6.69 -10.66 -7.86
C VAL A 236 -7.34 -9.50 -7.10
N GLY A 237 -8.43 -9.76 -6.38
CA GLY A 237 -9.04 -8.76 -5.53
C GLY A 237 -10.45 -9.06 -5.03
N LYS A 238 -10.90 -8.21 -4.10
CA LYS A 238 -12.32 -8.15 -3.72
C LYS A 238 -13.10 -7.51 -4.85
N PHE A 239 -14.37 -7.93 -5.06
CA PHE A 239 -15.25 -7.34 -6.09
C PHE A 239 -15.83 -6.01 -5.63
N ASP A 240 -15.00 -5.18 -5.02
CA ASP A 240 -15.39 -3.82 -4.66
C ASP A 240 -15.22 -2.84 -5.84
N PHE A 241 -15.91 -1.71 -5.75
CA PHE A 241 -15.93 -0.72 -6.82
C PHE A 241 -14.54 -0.17 -7.17
N ARG A 242 -13.62 -0.10 -6.22
CA ARG A 242 -12.26 0.43 -6.47
C ARG A 242 -11.43 -0.48 -7.35
N LYS A 243 -11.63 -1.79 -7.24
CA LYS A 243 -10.86 -2.80 -7.98
C LYS A 243 -11.23 -2.89 -9.47
N GLN A 244 -12.42 -2.38 -9.84
CA GLN A 244 -12.85 -2.25 -11.24
C GLN A 244 -12.79 -3.56 -12.04
N LEU A 245 -13.22 -4.70 -11.47
CA LEU A 245 -13.36 -5.95 -12.22
C LEU A 245 -14.18 -5.77 -13.52
N PRO A 246 -15.30 -5.01 -13.55
CA PRO A 246 -16.03 -4.76 -14.78
C PRO A 246 -15.19 -4.10 -15.90
N LEU A 247 -14.18 -3.30 -15.52
CA LEU A 247 -13.25 -2.70 -16.48
C LEU A 247 -12.31 -3.75 -17.06
N ALA A 248 -11.78 -4.66 -16.21
CA ALA A 248 -10.95 -5.77 -16.67
C ALA A 248 -11.72 -6.65 -17.68
N LEU A 249 -12.95 -7.04 -17.36
CA LEU A 249 -13.81 -7.84 -18.25
C LEU A 249 -14.06 -7.15 -19.59
N LYS A 250 -14.35 -5.85 -19.58
CA LYS A 250 -14.52 -5.07 -20.81
C LYS A 250 -13.24 -4.98 -21.65
N ALA A 251 -12.10 -4.85 -21.00
CA ALA A 251 -10.81 -4.82 -21.69
C ALA A 251 -10.54 -6.16 -22.41
N ILE A 252 -10.83 -7.29 -21.75
CA ILE A 252 -10.73 -8.64 -22.36
C ILE A 252 -11.67 -8.78 -23.58
N ALA A 253 -12.90 -8.29 -23.46
CA ALA A 253 -13.86 -8.32 -24.59
C ALA A 253 -13.38 -7.45 -25.76
N ILE A 254 -12.87 -6.24 -25.50
CA ILE A 254 -12.35 -5.33 -26.53
C ILE A 254 -11.08 -5.90 -27.18
N ALA A 255 -10.17 -6.51 -26.39
CA ALA A 255 -8.97 -7.14 -26.90
C ALA A 255 -9.29 -8.22 -27.93
N ASN A 256 -10.41 -8.91 -27.75
CA ASN A 256 -10.94 -9.96 -28.63
C ASN A 256 -9.88 -10.98 -29.10
N ASN A 257 -8.89 -11.25 -28.24
CA ASN A 257 -7.77 -12.13 -28.55
C ASN A 257 -8.12 -13.56 -28.15
N PRO A 258 -8.04 -14.56 -29.07
CA PRO A 258 -8.44 -15.94 -28.77
C PRO A 258 -7.52 -16.62 -27.73
N ASN A 259 -6.27 -16.18 -27.62
CA ASN A 259 -5.29 -16.80 -26.74
C ASN A 259 -5.40 -16.29 -25.29
N VAL A 260 -6.10 -15.17 -25.05
CA VAL A 260 -6.19 -14.55 -23.70
C VAL A 260 -7.21 -15.25 -22.84
N VAL A 261 -6.76 -15.75 -21.67
CA VAL A 261 -7.58 -16.31 -20.60
C VAL A 261 -7.43 -15.43 -19.35
N LEU A 262 -8.55 -15.00 -18.77
CA LEU A 262 -8.57 -14.20 -17.54
C LEU A 262 -8.87 -15.08 -16.33
N ASP A 263 -7.87 -15.28 -15.49
CA ASP A 263 -7.96 -16.01 -14.22
C ASP A 263 -8.34 -15.04 -13.09
N ILE A 264 -9.51 -15.20 -12.48
CA ILE A 264 -10.04 -14.32 -11.43
C ILE A 264 -9.95 -14.99 -10.06
N TYR A 265 -9.08 -14.46 -9.20
CA TYR A 265 -8.93 -14.85 -7.79
C TYR A 265 -9.53 -13.78 -6.89
N GLY A 266 -10.42 -14.21 -6.01
CA GLY A 266 -11.13 -13.33 -5.08
C GLY A 266 -12.63 -13.44 -5.20
N GLY A 267 -13.35 -12.53 -4.55
CA GLY A 267 -14.80 -12.61 -4.47
C GLY A 267 -15.42 -11.34 -3.88
N GLY A 268 -16.73 -11.43 -3.66
CA GLY A 268 -17.54 -10.37 -3.10
C GLY A 268 -18.83 -10.94 -2.53
N SER A 269 -19.85 -10.11 -2.31
CA SER A 269 -21.18 -10.58 -2.00
C SER A 269 -21.80 -11.34 -3.17
N ASP A 270 -22.80 -12.18 -2.90
CA ASP A 270 -23.50 -12.94 -3.95
C ASP A 270 -24.02 -12.03 -5.07
N VAL A 271 -24.49 -10.83 -4.71
CA VAL A 271 -24.96 -9.83 -5.68
C VAL A 271 -23.81 -9.34 -6.58
N GLN A 272 -22.63 -9.10 -6.01
CA GLN A 272 -21.46 -8.67 -6.80
C GLN A 272 -20.97 -9.78 -7.72
N ILE A 273 -20.93 -11.02 -7.23
CA ILE A 273 -20.53 -12.19 -8.04
C ILE A 273 -21.53 -12.41 -9.18
N ALA A 274 -22.84 -12.41 -8.88
CA ALA A 274 -23.89 -12.57 -9.90
C ALA A 274 -23.83 -11.44 -10.95
N SER A 275 -23.58 -10.19 -10.52
CA SER A 275 -23.43 -9.05 -11.43
C SER A 275 -22.23 -9.19 -12.37
N ALA A 276 -21.09 -9.67 -11.84
CA ALA A 276 -19.90 -9.89 -12.65
C ALA A 276 -20.10 -11.02 -13.67
N LYS A 277 -20.71 -12.14 -13.28
CA LYS A 277 -21.05 -13.23 -14.20
C LYS A 277 -22.04 -12.82 -15.28
N LYS A 278 -23.09 -12.08 -14.90
CA LYS A 278 -24.05 -11.52 -15.87
C LYS A 278 -23.38 -10.58 -16.88
N LEU A 279 -22.38 -9.80 -16.44
CA LEU A 279 -21.61 -8.98 -17.37
C LEU A 279 -20.82 -9.83 -18.37
N VAL A 280 -20.14 -10.88 -17.89
CA VAL A 280 -19.39 -11.84 -18.74
C VAL A 280 -20.31 -12.44 -19.80
N ASP A 281 -21.51 -12.91 -19.41
CA ASP A 281 -22.53 -13.44 -20.33
C ASP A 281 -22.94 -12.39 -21.38
N SER A 282 -23.22 -11.15 -20.94
CA SER A 282 -23.73 -10.09 -21.79
C SER A 282 -22.72 -9.58 -22.84
N ILE A 283 -21.43 -9.71 -22.55
CA ILE A 283 -20.34 -9.31 -23.46
C ILE A 283 -19.69 -10.50 -24.18
N GLY A 284 -20.18 -11.72 -23.95
CA GLY A 284 -19.83 -12.91 -24.71
C GLY A 284 -18.41 -13.44 -24.53
N ILE A 285 -17.87 -13.37 -23.30
CA ILE A 285 -16.50 -13.82 -22.98
C ILE A 285 -16.46 -15.00 -22.01
N ASN A 286 -17.51 -15.80 -21.92
CA ASN A 286 -17.60 -16.91 -20.97
C ASN A 286 -16.42 -17.88 -21.05
N GLU A 287 -15.99 -18.22 -22.26
CA GLU A 287 -14.90 -19.16 -22.48
C GLU A 287 -13.51 -18.57 -22.17
N LYS A 288 -13.44 -17.23 -21.96
CA LYS A 288 -12.18 -16.53 -21.65
C LYS A 288 -11.99 -16.24 -20.16
N VAL A 289 -12.93 -16.62 -19.29
CA VAL A 289 -12.90 -16.26 -17.88
C VAL A 289 -12.98 -17.49 -17.00
N VAL A 290 -11.96 -17.67 -16.17
CA VAL A 290 -11.89 -18.74 -15.16
C VAL A 290 -12.07 -18.14 -13.76
N TRP A 291 -13.06 -18.64 -13.03
CA TRP A 291 -13.40 -18.17 -11.69
C TRP A 291 -12.81 -19.10 -10.62
N HIS A 292 -11.77 -18.65 -9.93
CA HIS A 292 -11.12 -19.43 -8.86
C HIS A 292 -11.70 -19.16 -7.46
N GLY A 293 -12.46 -18.05 -7.30
CA GLY A 293 -13.01 -17.67 -6.01
C GLY A 293 -11.94 -17.19 -5.01
N ASN A 294 -12.31 -17.16 -3.73
CA ASN A 294 -11.36 -16.83 -2.67
C ASN A 294 -10.44 -18.02 -2.41
N GLN A 295 -9.16 -17.82 -2.53
CA GLN A 295 -8.11 -18.81 -2.29
C GLN A 295 -7.16 -18.35 -1.18
N PRO A 296 -6.51 -19.28 -0.47
CA PRO A 296 -5.42 -18.98 0.45
C PRO A 296 -4.26 -18.26 -0.25
N ASN A 297 -3.48 -17.47 0.50
CA ASN A 297 -2.43 -16.63 -0.08
C ASN A 297 -1.32 -17.45 -0.76
N ASP A 298 -0.95 -18.59 -0.22
CA ASP A 298 0.02 -19.52 -0.80
C ASP A 298 -0.44 -20.06 -2.17
N VAL A 299 -1.73 -20.40 -2.31
CA VAL A 299 -2.34 -20.80 -3.58
C VAL A 299 -2.29 -19.67 -4.61
N VAL A 300 -2.63 -18.43 -4.18
CA VAL A 300 -2.58 -17.23 -5.03
C VAL A 300 -1.14 -16.96 -5.49
N ASN A 301 -0.17 -17.03 -4.58
CA ASN A 301 1.25 -16.84 -4.93
C ASN A 301 1.77 -17.91 -5.88
N ASN A 302 1.38 -19.18 -5.69
CA ASN A 302 1.73 -20.24 -6.63
C ASN A 302 1.10 -20.00 -8.01
N ALA A 303 -0.15 -19.54 -8.07
CA ALA A 303 -0.79 -19.17 -9.33
C ALA A 303 -0.08 -17.98 -10.02
N MET A 304 0.40 -16.99 -9.26
CA MET A 304 1.21 -15.88 -9.80
C MET A 304 2.51 -16.37 -10.47
N ARG A 305 3.13 -17.42 -9.95
CA ARG A 305 4.35 -18.02 -10.52
C ARG A 305 4.11 -18.72 -11.85
N ASN A 306 2.87 -19.10 -12.12
CA ASN A 306 2.48 -19.83 -13.35
C ASN A 306 1.77 -18.92 -14.37
N ALA A 307 1.20 -17.79 -13.96
CA ALA A 307 0.59 -16.82 -14.86
C ALA A 307 1.64 -16.02 -15.66
N GLN A 308 1.25 -15.42 -16.77
CA GLN A 308 2.15 -14.64 -17.62
C GLN A 308 2.01 -13.13 -17.44
N LEU A 309 0.86 -12.63 -16.92
CA LEU A 309 0.62 -11.21 -16.68
C LEU A 309 -0.29 -11.00 -15.46
N PHE A 310 0.07 -10.08 -14.59
CA PHE A 310 -0.82 -9.58 -13.54
C PHE A 310 -1.57 -8.36 -14.03
N PHE A 311 -2.89 -8.45 -14.11
CA PHE A 311 -3.77 -7.40 -14.59
C PHE A 311 -4.46 -6.70 -13.42
N PHE A 312 -4.02 -5.50 -13.09
CA PHE A 312 -4.48 -4.76 -11.92
C PHE A 312 -5.21 -3.48 -12.30
N THR A 313 -6.53 -3.51 -12.22
CA THR A 313 -7.43 -2.43 -12.67
C THR A 313 -7.90 -1.48 -11.57
N SER A 314 -7.29 -1.53 -10.37
CA SER A 314 -7.71 -0.69 -9.25
C SER A 314 -7.43 0.80 -9.50
N ILE A 315 -8.45 1.64 -9.25
CA ILE A 315 -8.43 3.09 -9.49
C ILE A 315 -8.10 3.92 -8.26
N SER A 316 -7.99 3.30 -7.09
CA SER A 316 -7.75 4.01 -5.82
C SER A 316 -7.16 3.10 -4.76
N GLU A 317 -5.83 3.13 -4.64
CA GLU A 317 -5.04 2.40 -3.64
C GLU A 317 -3.96 3.34 -3.08
N ASP A 318 -3.46 3.08 -1.87
CA ASP A 318 -2.09 3.50 -1.56
C ASP A 318 -1.16 2.51 -2.27
N THR A 319 -0.14 1.91 -1.70
CA THR A 319 0.57 0.84 -2.40
C THR A 319 -0.15 -0.48 -2.15
N SER A 320 -0.54 -1.17 -3.22
CA SER A 320 -1.22 -2.46 -3.08
C SER A 320 -0.22 -3.59 -2.87
N THR A 321 -0.34 -4.34 -1.76
CA THR A 321 0.54 -5.48 -1.48
C THR A 321 0.51 -6.52 -2.58
N VAL A 322 -0.67 -6.79 -3.17
CA VAL A 322 -0.80 -7.78 -4.24
C VAL A 322 -0.01 -7.43 -5.51
N VAL A 323 0.23 -6.14 -5.77
CA VAL A 323 1.10 -5.70 -6.88
C VAL A 323 2.56 -6.03 -6.58
N LEU A 324 2.97 -5.85 -5.32
CA LEU A 324 4.33 -6.22 -4.88
C LEU A 324 4.50 -7.75 -4.80
N GLU A 325 3.45 -8.48 -4.43
CA GLU A 325 3.42 -9.95 -4.50
C GLU A 325 3.59 -10.44 -5.94
N ALA A 326 2.95 -9.79 -6.92
CA ALA A 326 3.16 -10.11 -8.33
C ALA A 326 4.63 -9.91 -8.74
N VAL A 327 5.23 -8.76 -8.39
CA VAL A 327 6.66 -8.50 -8.63
C VAL A 327 7.54 -9.53 -7.92
N SER A 328 7.22 -9.89 -6.65
CA SER A 328 7.93 -10.92 -5.88
C SER A 328 7.81 -12.32 -6.53
N ASN A 329 6.76 -12.59 -7.27
CA ASN A 329 6.58 -13.84 -8.02
C ASN A 329 7.02 -13.74 -9.50
N HIS A 330 7.84 -12.74 -9.83
CA HIS A 330 8.35 -12.50 -11.19
C HIS A 330 7.25 -12.33 -12.25
N LEU A 331 6.07 -11.87 -11.85
CA LEU A 331 4.91 -11.70 -12.73
C LEU A 331 4.84 -10.25 -13.21
N PRO A 332 5.03 -9.98 -14.52
CA PRO A 332 4.88 -8.66 -15.11
C PRO A 332 3.52 -8.05 -14.82
N VAL A 333 3.47 -6.74 -14.62
CA VAL A 333 2.24 -6.05 -14.18
C VAL A 333 1.70 -5.11 -15.26
N LEU A 334 0.41 -5.22 -15.55
CA LEU A 334 -0.35 -4.23 -16.34
C LEU A 334 -1.31 -3.50 -15.40
N CYS A 335 -1.14 -2.18 -15.26
CA CYS A 335 -1.91 -1.38 -14.29
C CYS A 335 -2.10 0.07 -14.72
N PHE A 336 -2.75 0.87 -13.89
CA PHE A 336 -2.80 2.33 -14.06
C PHE A 336 -1.50 3.01 -13.60
N ASP A 337 -1.10 4.06 -14.31
CA ASP A 337 -0.06 5.00 -13.87
C ASP A 337 -0.63 5.99 -12.84
N ALA A 338 -1.04 5.45 -11.70
CA ALA A 338 -1.69 6.19 -10.63
C ALA A 338 -1.45 5.52 -9.27
N CYS A 339 -1.69 6.26 -8.20
CA CYS A 339 -1.57 5.77 -6.83
C CYS A 339 -0.17 5.19 -6.56
N GLY A 340 -0.07 4.16 -5.72
CA GLY A 340 1.21 3.49 -5.44
C GLY A 340 1.81 2.77 -6.65
N MET A 341 0.98 2.29 -7.58
CA MET A 341 1.45 1.62 -8.80
C MET A 341 2.35 2.53 -9.65
N ALA A 342 2.07 3.84 -9.65
CA ALA A 342 2.92 4.81 -10.36
C ALA A 342 4.38 4.82 -9.87
N ALA A 343 4.61 4.52 -8.58
CA ALA A 343 5.94 4.47 -7.98
C ALA A 343 6.59 3.09 -8.04
N VAL A 344 5.80 2.00 -7.90
CA VAL A 344 6.36 0.65 -7.76
C VAL A 344 6.51 -0.09 -9.09
N ILE A 345 5.70 0.22 -10.08
CA ILE A 345 5.80 -0.37 -11.42
C ILE A 345 6.44 0.63 -12.39
N ASP A 346 7.52 0.21 -13.02
CA ASP A 346 8.18 0.93 -14.09
C ASP A 346 8.09 0.15 -15.42
N HIS A 347 8.70 0.70 -16.48
CA HIS A 347 8.71 0.09 -17.80
C HIS A 347 9.52 -1.21 -17.90
N ASN A 348 10.37 -1.50 -16.88
CA ASN A 348 11.20 -2.70 -16.84
C ASN A 348 10.44 -3.91 -16.32
N VAL A 349 9.38 -3.72 -15.52
CA VAL A 349 8.63 -4.83 -14.88
C VAL A 349 7.15 -4.84 -15.24
N GLY A 350 6.69 -3.91 -16.09
CA GLY A 350 5.29 -3.88 -16.50
C GLY A 350 4.95 -2.79 -17.50
N ARG A 351 3.65 -2.62 -17.70
CA ARG A 351 3.08 -1.55 -18.53
C ARG A 351 2.03 -0.80 -17.73
N LYS A 352 1.98 0.50 -17.94
CA LYS A 352 1.02 1.38 -17.28
C LYS A 352 0.24 2.18 -18.30
N ILE A 353 -1.04 2.37 -18.02
CA ILE A 353 -1.90 3.24 -18.80
C ILE A 353 -2.36 4.45 -17.98
N PRO A 354 -2.67 5.60 -18.59
CA PRO A 354 -3.21 6.75 -17.88
C PRO A 354 -4.56 6.46 -17.21
N LEU A 355 -4.76 6.99 -16.01
CA LEU A 355 -6.05 6.94 -15.32
C LEU A 355 -6.97 8.04 -15.90
N SER A 356 -7.66 7.76 -17.00
CA SER A 356 -8.47 8.70 -17.78
C SER A 356 -9.98 8.61 -17.46
N ASN A 357 -10.66 7.69 -18.12
CA ASN A 357 -12.08 7.37 -17.90
C ASN A 357 -12.33 5.90 -18.26
N PRO A 358 -13.47 5.29 -17.84
CA PRO A 358 -13.70 3.85 -18.01
C PRO A 358 -13.66 3.36 -19.46
N VAL A 359 -14.15 4.15 -20.41
CA VAL A 359 -14.21 3.75 -21.83
C VAL A 359 -12.82 3.74 -22.44
N GLN A 360 -12.09 4.85 -22.30
CA GLN A 360 -10.73 4.97 -22.82
C GLN A 360 -9.80 3.94 -22.16
N SER A 361 -9.90 3.77 -20.84
CA SER A 361 -9.06 2.81 -20.13
C SER A 361 -9.31 1.36 -20.54
N ALA A 362 -10.55 0.98 -20.84
CA ALA A 362 -10.82 -0.36 -21.36
C ALA A 362 -10.13 -0.59 -22.71
N THR A 363 -10.14 0.42 -23.60
CA THR A 363 -9.46 0.39 -24.88
C THR A 363 -7.94 0.35 -24.73
N ASP A 364 -7.39 1.20 -23.86
CA ASP A 364 -5.94 1.27 -23.61
C ASP A 364 -5.41 -0.04 -23.01
N PHE A 365 -6.13 -0.64 -22.07
CA PHE A 365 -5.80 -1.96 -21.51
C PHE A 365 -5.89 -3.07 -22.57
N ALA A 366 -6.94 -3.08 -23.40
CA ALA A 366 -7.09 -4.05 -24.46
C ALA A 366 -5.92 -4.00 -25.45
N LYS A 367 -5.48 -2.78 -25.81
CA LYS A 367 -4.31 -2.57 -26.66
C LYS A 367 -3.06 -3.17 -26.01
N GLN A 368 -2.80 -2.86 -24.73
CA GLN A 368 -1.63 -3.40 -24.02
C GLN A 368 -1.68 -4.91 -23.85
N LEU A 369 -2.85 -5.51 -23.62
CA LEU A 369 -3.03 -6.96 -23.56
C LEU A 369 -2.62 -7.62 -24.87
N ASN A 370 -3.05 -7.08 -26.00
CA ASN A 370 -2.70 -7.61 -27.33
C ASN A 370 -1.22 -7.44 -27.67
N GLU A 371 -0.64 -6.27 -27.33
CA GLU A 371 0.80 -6.02 -27.53
C GLU A 371 1.67 -7.01 -26.71
N LEU A 372 1.31 -7.22 -25.44
CA LEU A 372 2.06 -8.11 -24.55
C LEU A 372 1.87 -9.59 -24.92
N GLU A 373 0.68 -9.99 -25.36
CA GLU A 373 0.44 -11.35 -25.85
C GLU A 373 1.25 -11.64 -27.10
N HIS A 374 1.34 -10.70 -28.02
CA HIS A 374 2.08 -10.83 -29.26
C HIS A 374 3.61 -10.87 -29.04
N ASP A 375 4.12 -10.15 -28.05
CA ASP A 375 5.57 -10.08 -27.74
C ASP A 375 5.93 -10.86 -26.47
N ARG A 376 6.00 -12.19 -26.59
CA ARG A 376 6.40 -13.09 -25.50
C ARG A 376 7.86 -12.88 -25.06
N GLY A 377 8.71 -12.42 -25.98
CA GLY A 377 10.09 -12.06 -25.67
C GLY A 377 10.15 -10.90 -24.69
N LEU A 378 9.34 -9.88 -24.91
CA LEU A 378 9.19 -8.76 -23.97
C LEU A 378 8.68 -9.23 -22.60
N LEU A 379 7.70 -10.11 -22.55
CA LEU A 379 7.18 -10.65 -21.28
C LEU A 379 8.26 -11.40 -20.49
N LYS A 380 9.07 -12.23 -21.15
CA LYS A 380 10.23 -12.90 -20.53
C LYS A 380 11.21 -11.90 -19.94
N GLN A 381 11.50 -10.83 -20.68
CA GLN A 381 12.39 -9.75 -20.21
C GLN A 381 11.81 -9.02 -18.99
N LEU A 382 10.53 -8.64 -19.04
CA LEU A 382 9.85 -7.97 -17.91
C LEU A 382 9.85 -8.86 -16.66
N SER A 383 9.63 -10.16 -16.83
CA SER A 383 9.67 -11.14 -15.74
C SER A 383 11.07 -11.27 -15.14
N ALA A 384 12.11 -11.38 -15.97
CA ALA A 384 13.50 -11.44 -15.51
C ALA A 384 13.90 -10.17 -14.72
N ASN A 385 13.47 -9.00 -15.19
CA ASN A 385 13.74 -7.71 -14.51
C ASN A 385 13.06 -7.59 -13.15
N CYS A 386 12.01 -8.37 -12.86
CA CYS A 386 11.36 -8.36 -11.56
C CYS A 386 12.34 -8.66 -10.42
N ARG A 387 13.39 -9.46 -10.64
CA ARG A 387 14.41 -9.74 -9.62
C ARG A 387 15.11 -8.46 -9.13
N GLN A 388 15.56 -7.63 -10.05
CA GLN A 388 16.18 -6.36 -9.70
C GLN A 388 15.18 -5.44 -8.99
N ARG A 389 13.94 -5.39 -9.47
CA ARG A 389 12.90 -4.56 -8.87
C ARG A 389 12.49 -5.02 -7.46
N GLN A 390 12.50 -6.33 -7.19
CA GLN A 390 12.33 -6.86 -5.83
C GLN A 390 13.39 -6.30 -4.87
N ILE A 391 14.65 -6.27 -5.28
CA ILE A 391 15.75 -5.74 -4.46
C ILE A 391 15.51 -4.26 -4.15
N GLU A 392 15.23 -3.45 -5.18
CA GLU A 392 14.98 -2.01 -5.04
C GLU A 392 13.77 -1.70 -4.12
N LEU A 393 12.74 -2.53 -4.17
CA LEU A 393 11.51 -2.39 -3.38
C LEU A 393 11.52 -3.22 -2.10
N SER A 394 12.62 -3.93 -1.78
CA SER A 394 12.71 -4.75 -0.58
C SER A 394 12.59 -3.93 0.70
N TRP A 395 12.11 -4.56 1.74
CA TRP A 395 12.03 -3.93 3.07
C TRP A 395 13.40 -3.47 3.59
N GLU A 396 14.46 -4.24 3.28
CA GLU A 396 15.82 -3.90 3.69
C GLU A 396 16.33 -2.66 2.98
N GLU A 397 16.17 -2.58 1.66
CA GLU A 397 16.64 -1.43 0.88
C GLU A 397 15.89 -0.14 1.24
N LYS A 398 14.59 -0.27 1.53
CA LYS A 398 13.80 0.86 2.07
C LYS A 398 14.28 1.31 3.44
N ALA A 399 14.63 0.37 4.32
CA ALA A 399 15.19 0.70 5.62
C ALA A 399 16.55 1.41 5.48
N LYS A 400 17.44 0.93 4.61
CA LYS A 400 18.72 1.61 4.29
C LYS A 400 18.49 3.04 3.80
N THR A 401 17.61 3.20 2.81
CA THR A 401 17.23 4.52 2.29
C THR A 401 16.70 5.43 3.40
N MET A 402 15.87 4.92 4.30
CA MET A 402 15.35 5.72 5.40
C MET A 402 16.46 6.12 6.38
N VAL A 403 17.40 5.23 6.67
CA VAL A 403 18.54 5.52 7.55
C VAL A 403 19.44 6.61 6.97
N GLU A 404 19.71 6.59 5.66
CA GLU A 404 20.44 7.67 4.98
C GLU A 404 19.74 9.03 5.11
N TRP A 405 18.42 9.05 5.09
CA TRP A 405 17.65 10.26 5.31
C TRP A 405 17.63 10.70 6.78
N TYR A 406 17.61 9.77 7.73
CA TYR A 406 17.76 10.10 9.15
C TYR A 406 19.11 10.77 9.42
N GLU A 407 20.19 10.27 8.83
CA GLU A 407 21.53 10.87 8.98
C GLU A 407 21.62 12.29 8.41
N LYS A 408 20.87 12.57 7.34
CA LYS A 408 20.82 13.93 6.74
C LYS A 408 20.05 14.95 7.56
N VAL A 409 19.12 14.51 8.42
CA VAL A 409 18.25 15.41 9.19
C VAL A 409 18.56 15.42 10.69
N LYS A 410 19.43 14.49 11.15
CA LYS A 410 19.99 14.47 12.49
C LYS A 410 20.94 15.67 12.68
#